data_41bb0a73592741934fa4ab3598cda393
#
_entry.id   41bb0a73592741934fa4ab3598cda393
#
_cell.length_a   1.000
_cell.length_b   1.000
_cell.length_c   1.000
_cell.angle_alpha   90.00
_cell.angle_beta   90.00
_cell.angle_gamma   90.00
#
_symmetry.space_group_name_H-M   'P 1'
#
loop_
_entity.id
_entity.type
_entity.pdbx_description
1 polymer ?
#
loop_
_entity_poly.entity_id
_entity_poly.type
_entity_poly.pdbx_seq_one_letter_code
_entity_poly.pdbx_strand_id
1 'polypeptide(L)'
;MAHLPPSALVLSPRHLALLRIVQIESPRFPELGKTLYELGPGRTAKLLTAYLREQANQGALKVPDPELAAEQFMDLISGSFLRKALLGVNSYPLPIEQKYKVERAVDAFLRAYQS
;
A
#
# COMPACT_ATOMS: atom_id res chain seq x y z
N MET A 1 -0.35 -7.41 16.83
CA MET A 1 -0.42 -7.03 15.43
C MET A 1 0.82 -6.25 15.04
N ALA A 2 1.52 -6.67 14.00
CA ALA A 2 2.67 -5.92 13.52
C ALA A 2 2.20 -4.53 13.09
N HIS A 3 2.81 -3.50 13.65
CA HIS A 3 2.38 -2.15 13.42
C HIS A 3 3.12 -1.60 12.20
N LEU A 4 2.40 -1.40 11.10
CA LEU A 4 2.93 -0.64 9.99
C LEU A 4 2.94 0.83 10.39
N PRO A 5 4.07 1.54 10.22
CA PRO A 5 4.09 2.97 10.47
C PRO A 5 3.04 3.66 9.59
N PRO A 6 2.32 4.66 10.09
CA PRO A 6 1.36 5.40 9.25
C PRO A 6 1.99 5.93 7.96
N SER A 7 3.27 6.29 7.99
CA SER A 7 4.01 6.74 6.81
C SER A 7 4.15 5.69 5.71
N ALA A 8 4.00 4.41 6.03
CA ALA A 8 4.04 3.33 5.03
C ALA A 8 2.74 3.22 4.25
N LEU A 9 1.63 3.75 4.80
CA LEU A 9 0.29 3.63 4.24
C LEU A 9 -0.22 4.93 3.62
N VAL A 10 0.47 6.04 3.87
CA VAL A 10 0.01 7.37 3.47
C VAL A 10 1.06 8.04 2.61
N LEU A 11 0.65 8.50 1.42
CA LEU A 11 1.51 9.25 0.53
C LEU A 11 1.45 10.73 0.90
N SER A 12 2.61 11.31 1.21
CA SER A 12 2.75 12.74 1.46
C SER A 12 3.01 13.49 0.15
N PRO A 13 2.91 14.84 0.14
CA PRO A 13 3.32 15.62 -1.03
C PRO A 13 4.76 15.34 -1.49
N ARG A 14 5.66 15.04 -0.56
CA ARG A 14 7.04 14.65 -0.87
C ARG A 14 7.10 13.35 -1.65
N HIS A 15 6.37 12.34 -1.21
CA HIS A 15 6.31 11.05 -1.89
C HIS A 15 5.74 11.21 -3.29
N LEU A 16 4.71 12.04 -3.44
CA LEU A 16 4.11 12.29 -4.73
C LEU A 16 5.08 12.98 -5.69
N ALA A 17 5.84 13.97 -5.21
CA ALA A 17 6.84 14.66 -6.01
C ALA A 17 7.93 13.68 -6.46
N LEU A 18 8.39 12.80 -5.56
CA LEU A 18 9.37 11.77 -5.89
C LEU A 18 8.82 10.80 -6.94
N LEU A 19 7.59 10.34 -6.79
CA LEU A 19 6.96 9.46 -7.78
C LEU A 19 6.90 10.09 -9.17
N ARG A 20 6.60 11.38 -9.25
CA ARG A 20 6.54 12.10 -10.51
C ARG A 20 7.91 12.16 -11.18
N ILE A 21 8.97 12.42 -10.41
CA ILE A 21 10.35 12.41 -10.92
C ILE A 21 10.69 11.02 -11.46
N VAL A 22 10.37 9.98 -10.70
CA VAL A 22 10.62 8.59 -11.10
C VAL A 22 9.87 8.23 -12.38
N GLN A 23 8.63 8.64 -12.51
CA GLN A 23 7.84 8.40 -13.71
C GLN A 23 8.44 9.04 -14.95
N ILE A 24 8.98 10.26 -14.80
CA ILE A 24 9.61 10.98 -15.89
C ILE A 24 10.96 10.33 -16.28
N GLU A 25 11.74 9.95 -15.30
CA GLU A 25 13.12 9.49 -15.51
C GLU A 25 13.23 7.99 -15.77
N SER A 26 12.26 7.17 -15.32
CA SER A 26 12.35 5.70 -15.44
C SER A 26 12.47 5.19 -16.88
N PRO A 27 11.88 5.80 -17.91
CA PRO A 27 12.10 5.35 -19.29
C PRO A 27 13.57 5.42 -19.70
N ARG A 28 14.34 6.39 -19.18
CA ARG A 28 15.77 6.54 -19.44
C ARG A 28 16.62 5.71 -18.47
N PHE A 29 16.15 5.55 -17.23
CA PHE A 29 16.85 4.86 -16.15
C PHE A 29 15.92 3.83 -15.51
N PRO A 30 15.68 2.66 -16.15
CA PRO A 30 14.74 1.65 -15.63
C PRO A 30 15.09 1.19 -14.21
N GLU A 31 16.36 1.19 -13.84
CA GLU A 31 16.79 0.77 -12.50
C GLU A 31 16.32 1.70 -11.40
N LEU A 32 16.05 2.97 -11.72
CA LEU A 32 15.57 3.94 -10.74
C LEU A 32 14.19 3.53 -10.19
N GLY A 33 13.25 3.26 -11.09
CA GLY A 33 11.90 2.83 -10.69
C GLY A 33 11.93 1.49 -9.96
N LYS A 34 12.71 0.55 -10.47
CA LYS A 34 12.86 -0.77 -9.85
C LYS A 34 13.40 -0.68 -8.43
N THR A 35 14.49 0.09 -8.25
CA THR A 35 15.11 0.26 -6.93
C THR A 35 14.16 0.91 -5.94
N LEU A 36 13.45 1.98 -6.35
CA LEU A 36 12.52 2.65 -5.47
C LEU A 36 11.32 1.77 -5.13
N TYR A 37 10.83 0.98 -6.09
CA TYR A 37 9.78 0.02 -5.80
C TYR A 37 10.24 -1.01 -4.75
N GLU A 38 11.42 -1.59 -4.92
CA GLU A 38 11.96 -2.60 -4.01
C GLU A 38 12.22 -2.05 -2.60
N LEU A 39 12.65 -0.79 -2.48
CA LEU A 39 12.92 -0.17 -1.19
C LEU A 39 11.67 0.33 -0.48
N GLY A 40 10.62 0.64 -1.21
CA GLY A 40 9.37 1.18 -0.67
C GLY A 40 8.22 0.18 -0.76
N PRO A 41 7.33 0.31 -1.75
CA PRO A 41 6.14 -0.53 -1.84
C PRO A 41 6.42 -2.03 -1.86
N GLY A 42 7.48 -2.45 -2.53
CA GLY A 42 7.87 -3.86 -2.60
C GLY A 42 8.27 -4.41 -1.25
N ARG A 43 9.00 -3.62 -0.46
CA ARG A 43 9.38 -4.01 0.90
C ARG A 43 8.14 -4.13 1.80
N THR A 44 7.24 -3.15 1.73
CA THR A 44 5.99 -3.17 2.48
C THR A 44 5.16 -4.40 2.10
N ALA A 45 5.07 -4.71 0.81
CA ALA A 45 4.35 -5.87 0.33
C ALA A 45 4.92 -7.18 0.89
N LYS A 46 6.25 -7.31 0.96
CA LYS A 46 6.90 -8.50 1.52
C LYS A 46 6.61 -8.67 3.00
N LEU A 47 6.70 -7.58 3.77
CA LEU A 47 6.40 -7.60 5.20
C LEU A 47 4.95 -7.98 5.46
N LEU A 48 4.04 -7.40 4.72
CA LEU A 48 2.62 -7.68 4.83
C LEU A 48 2.29 -9.12 4.43
N THR A 49 2.90 -9.60 3.34
CA THR A 49 2.73 -10.99 2.90
C THR A 49 3.15 -11.97 3.99
N ALA A 50 4.31 -11.74 4.61
CA ALA A 50 4.80 -12.59 5.69
C ALA A 50 3.86 -12.56 6.90
N TYR A 51 3.36 -11.39 7.26
CA TYR A 51 2.39 -11.25 8.35
C TYR A 51 1.09 -12.01 8.05
N LEU A 52 0.56 -11.86 6.85
CA LEU A 52 -0.69 -12.54 6.48
C LEU A 52 -0.53 -14.06 6.43
N ARG A 53 0.63 -14.52 5.95
CA ARG A 53 0.93 -15.96 5.95
C ARG A 53 0.95 -16.51 7.36
N GLU A 54 1.55 -15.78 8.30
CA GLU A 54 1.58 -16.17 9.70
C GLU A 54 0.18 -16.21 10.32
N GLN A 55 -0.64 -15.22 10.04
CA GLN A 55 -2.03 -15.19 10.52
C GLN A 55 -2.83 -16.37 9.94
N ALA A 56 -2.61 -16.72 8.70
CA ALA A 56 -3.25 -17.87 8.08
C ALA A 56 -2.78 -19.19 8.74
N ASN A 57 -1.47 -19.32 9.03
CA ASN A 57 -0.93 -20.50 9.69
C ASN A 57 -1.48 -20.68 11.10
N GLN A 58 -1.77 -19.58 11.79
CA GLN A 58 -2.36 -19.61 13.12
C GLN A 58 -3.89 -19.79 13.11
N GLY A 59 -4.50 -19.81 11.94
CA GLY A 59 -5.95 -19.95 11.78
C GLY A 59 -6.74 -18.68 12.04
N ALA A 60 -6.08 -17.54 12.26
CA ALA A 60 -6.77 -16.27 12.51
C ALA A 60 -7.45 -15.72 11.26
N LEU A 61 -6.87 -15.96 10.10
CA LEU A 61 -7.40 -15.55 8.80
C LEU A 61 -7.36 -16.72 7.83
N LYS A 62 -8.17 -16.64 6.79
CA LYS A 62 -8.14 -17.59 5.68
C LYS A 62 -7.59 -16.87 4.46
N VAL A 63 -6.31 -17.06 4.18
CA VAL A 63 -5.59 -16.35 3.12
C VAL A 63 -4.95 -17.37 2.19
N PRO A 64 -5.68 -17.84 1.15
CA PRO A 64 -5.13 -18.81 0.20
C PRO A 64 -3.92 -18.28 -0.58
N ASP A 65 -3.89 -16.98 -0.87
CA ASP A 65 -2.81 -16.34 -1.61
C ASP A 65 -2.34 -15.10 -0.85
N PRO A 66 -1.37 -15.24 0.07
CA PRO A 66 -0.90 -14.12 0.88
C PRO A 66 -0.30 -12.96 0.07
N GLU A 67 0.37 -13.24 -1.04
CA GLU A 67 0.97 -12.20 -1.87
C GLU A 67 -0.12 -11.34 -2.53
N LEU A 68 -1.14 -11.97 -3.10
CA LEU A 68 -2.27 -11.25 -3.69
C LEU A 68 -3.04 -10.48 -2.63
N ALA A 69 -3.26 -11.09 -1.48
CA ALA A 69 -3.96 -10.42 -0.37
C ALA A 69 -3.22 -9.17 0.08
N ALA A 70 -1.87 -9.21 0.14
CA ALA A 70 -1.06 -8.06 0.49
C ALA A 70 -1.25 -6.93 -0.54
N GLU A 71 -1.24 -7.24 -1.83
CA GLU A 71 -1.48 -6.27 -2.89
C GLU A 71 -2.88 -5.65 -2.76
N GLN A 72 -3.89 -6.48 -2.53
CA GLN A 72 -5.27 -6.01 -2.36
C GLN A 72 -5.41 -5.07 -1.17
N PHE A 73 -4.76 -5.39 -0.07
CA PHE A 73 -4.77 -4.53 1.12
C PHE A 73 -4.15 -3.17 0.82
N MET A 74 -2.98 -3.16 0.18
CA MET A 74 -2.31 -1.91 -0.19
C MET A 74 -3.16 -1.07 -1.13
N ASP A 75 -3.82 -1.70 -2.09
CA ASP A 75 -4.67 -1.01 -3.06
C ASP A 75 -5.92 -0.43 -2.41
N LEU A 76 -6.51 -1.13 -1.45
CA LEU A 76 -7.65 -0.60 -0.69
C LEU A 76 -7.30 0.70 0.03
N ILE A 77 -6.08 0.82 0.53
CA ILE A 77 -5.65 2.00 1.29
C ILE A 77 -5.23 3.14 0.38
N SER A 78 -4.43 2.87 -0.66
CA SER A 78 -3.76 3.92 -1.43
C SER A 78 -4.21 4.04 -2.88
N GLY A 79 -5.04 3.13 -3.39
CA GLY A 79 -5.37 3.08 -4.80
C GLY A 79 -6.02 4.35 -5.35
N SER A 80 -7.00 4.89 -4.64
CA SER A 80 -7.67 6.12 -5.06
C SER A 80 -6.72 7.32 -5.10
N PHE A 81 -5.89 7.44 -4.08
CA PHE A 81 -4.90 8.52 -4.02
C PHE A 81 -3.92 8.44 -5.19
N LEU A 82 -3.42 7.25 -5.48
CA LEU A 82 -2.49 7.05 -6.60
C LEU A 82 -3.12 7.37 -7.94
N ARG A 83 -4.37 6.95 -8.17
CA ARG A 83 -5.07 7.25 -9.42
C ARG A 83 -5.27 8.75 -9.62
N LYS A 84 -5.66 9.46 -8.56
CA LYS A 84 -5.80 10.92 -8.61
C LYS A 84 -4.47 11.58 -8.91
N ALA A 85 -3.41 11.11 -8.27
CA ALA A 85 -2.06 11.64 -8.48
C ALA A 85 -1.61 11.47 -9.92
N LEU A 86 -1.84 10.29 -10.52
CA LEU A 86 -1.48 10.02 -11.91
C LEU A 86 -2.23 10.92 -12.89
N LEU A 87 -3.46 11.28 -12.58
CA LEU A 87 -4.30 12.13 -13.43
C LEU A 87 -4.14 13.62 -13.13
N GLY A 88 -3.22 13.99 -12.25
CA GLY A 88 -2.99 15.39 -11.90
C GLY A 88 -4.07 16.00 -11.01
N VAL A 89 -4.90 15.18 -10.40
CA VAL A 89 -5.91 15.65 -9.44
C VAL A 89 -5.23 15.82 -8.09
N ASN A 90 -4.97 17.07 -7.72
CA ASN A 90 -4.34 17.37 -6.43
C ASN A 90 -5.38 17.26 -5.32
N SER A 91 -5.26 16.21 -4.54
CA SER A 91 -6.14 15.98 -3.41
C SER A 91 -5.34 15.29 -2.32
N TYR A 92 -5.08 16.03 -1.24
CA TYR A 92 -4.42 15.48 -0.06
C TYR A 92 -5.48 15.33 1.02
N PRO A 93 -5.88 14.09 1.35
CA PRO A 93 -6.90 13.88 2.37
C PRO A 93 -6.42 14.40 3.72
N LEU A 94 -7.33 15.00 4.49
CA LEU A 94 -7.05 15.42 5.86
C LEU A 94 -6.70 14.18 6.70
N PRO A 95 -5.91 14.34 7.79
CA PRO A 95 -5.55 13.20 8.63
C PRO A 95 -6.76 12.40 9.13
N ILE A 96 -7.85 13.06 9.47
CA ILE A 96 -9.07 12.37 9.91
C ILE A 96 -9.72 11.57 8.78
N GLU A 97 -9.67 12.06 7.55
CA GLU A 97 -10.16 11.35 6.38
C GLU A 97 -9.31 10.13 6.08
N GLN A 98 -7.98 10.26 6.22
CA GLN A 98 -7.05 9.15 6.04
C GLN A 98 -7.32 8.06 7.06
N LYS A 99 -7.50 8.43 8.32
CA LYS A 99 -7.83 7.49 9.40
C LYS A 99 -9.11 6.73 9.10
N TYR A 100 -10.14 7.43 8.67
CA TYR A 100 -11.42 6.82 8.30
C TYR A 100 -11.25 5.82 7.16
N LYS A 101 -10.52 6.19 6.12
CA LYS A 101 -10.28 5.32 4.98
C LYS A 101 -9.50 4.06 5.37
N VAL A 102 -8.46 4.22 6.19
CA VAL A 102 -7.67 3.09 6.67
C VAL A 102 -8.54 2.14 7.50
N GLU A 103 -9.33 2.66 8.42
CA GLU A 103 -10.22 1.85 9.24
C GLU A 103 -11.23 1.08 8.38
N ARG A 104 -11.81 1.73 7.37
CA ARG A 104 -12.75 1.09 6.46
C ARG A 104 -12.07 0.04 5.58
N ALA A 105 -10.84 0.31 5.13
CA ALA A 105 -10.07 -0.64 4.34
C ALA A 105 -9.74 -1.89 5.16
N VAL A 106 -9.30 -1.72 6.40
CA VAL A 106 -9.01 -2.83 7.31
C VAL A 106 -10.28 -3.66 7.56
N ASP A 107 -11.40 -3.01 7.82
CA ASP A 107 -12.67 -3.70 8.05
C ASP A 107 -13.09 -4.52 6.82
N ALA A 108 -13.05 -3.94 5.64
CA ALA A 108 -13.38 -4.63 4.40
C ALA A 108 -12.45 -5.81 4.14
N PHE A 109 -11.14 -5.62 4.35
CA PHE A 109 -10.15 -6.66 4.16
C PHE A 109 -10.38 -7.83 5.12
N LEU A 110 -10.59 -7.54 6.41
CA LEU A 110 -10.82 -8.58 7.40
C LEU A 110 -12.10 -9.38 7.11
N ARG A 111 -13.16 -8.71 6.66
CA ARG A 111 -14.38 -9.41 6.25
C ARG A 111 -14.16 -10.34 5.07
N ALA A 112 -13.31 -9.95 4.13
CA ALA A 112 -12.99 -10.77 2.96
C ALA A 112 -12.17 -12.01 3.34
N TYR A 113 -11.30 -11.91 4.35
CA TYR A 113 -10.35 -12.95 4.70
C TYR A 113 -10.58 -13.57 6.09
N GLN A 114 -11.69 -13.31 6.71
CA GLN A 114 -12.00 -13.95 7.99
C GLN A 114 -12.18 -15.46 7.83
N SER A 115 -11.71 -16.19 8.79
CA SER A 115 -11.83 -17.65 8.79
C SER A 115 -13.22 -18.12 9.22
#